data_f35a558fa7e210ba9c379b7d2f16bd5f
#
_entry.id   f35a558fa7e210ba9c379b7d2f16bd5f
#
_cell.length_a   1.000
_cell.length_b   1.000
_cell.length_c   1.000
_cell.angle_alpha   90.00
_cell.angle_beta   90.00
_cell.angle_gamma   90.00
#
_symmetry.space_group_name_H-M   'P 1'
#
loop_
_entity.id
_entity.type
_entity.pdbx_description
1 polymer ?
#
loop_
_entity_poly.entity_id
_entity_poly.type
_entity_poly.pdbx_seq_one_letter_code
_entity_poly.pdbx_strand_id
1 'polypeptide(L)'
;VWDAFASAVLLGAGSIIAFSPLLIRLLADEPYYEAWQYIPLLTLSMAAAAFSNFMGSVYVVTKKSSVSFWTSLIGALINIGLNLWLIPRIGIQGAAAATFASCLAVFLVRTVSTRRLLPFSLSSRKLVLGISALLVQTAFILLRWPGWIAAQALSLTFLFLLGLPAILSTAQVVLHRK
;
A
#
# COMPACT_ATOMS: atom_id res chain seq x y z
N VAL A 1 -12.54 6.52 11.38
CA VAL A 1 -12.27 6.76 9.95
C VAL A 1 -10.94 6.15 9.51
N TRP A 2 -9.83 6.46 10.20
CA TRP A 2 -8.50 5.94 9.85
C TRP A 2 -8.45 4.41 9.81
N ASP A 3 -8.94 3.73 10.85
CA ASP A 3 -8.87 2.28 10.95
C ASP A 3 -9.70 1.56 9.87
N ALA A 4 -10.85 2.13 9.50
CA ALA A 4 -11.68 1.63 8.40
C ALA A 4 -10.98 1.81 7.05
N PHE A 5 -10.42 3.00 6.81
CA PHE A 5 -9.65 3.29 5.60
C PHE A 5 -8.43 2.37 5.48
N ALA A 6 -7.64 2.23 6.55
CA ALA A 6 -6.48 1.35 6.56
C ALA A 6 -6.85 -0.11 6.31
N SER A 7 -7.96 -0.59 6.89
CA SER A 7 -8.45 -1.95 6.64
C SER A 7 -8.87 -2.15 5.19
N ALA A 8 -9.58 -1.20 4.60
CA ALA A 8 -10.01 -1.27 3.20
C ALA A 8 -8.80 -1.29 2.25
N VAL A 9 -7.81 -0.42 2.48
CA VAL A 9 -6.58 -0.37 1.67
C VAL A 9 -5.79 -1.68 1.79
N LEU A 10 -5.60 -2.20 3.02
CA LEU A 10 -4.84 -3.44 3.24
C LEU A 10 -5.54 -4.66 2.64
N LEU A 11 -6.86 -4.78 2.80
CA LEU A 11 -7.64 -5.86 2.20
C LEU A 11 -7.66 -5.77 0.68
N GLY A 12 -7.88 -4.59 0.12
CA GLY A 12 -7.86 -4.37 -1.33
C GLY A 12 -6.51 -4.69 -1.93
N ALA A 13 -5.43 -4.20 -1.32
CA ALA A 13 -4.06 -4.51 -1.74
C ALA A 13 -3.75 -6.02 -1.65
N GLY A 14 -4.09 -6.65 -0.53
CA GLY A 14 -3.91 -8.10 -0.36
C GLY A 14 -4.67 -8.92 -1.39
N SER A 15 -5.91 -8.53 -1.71
CA SER A 15 -6.71 -9.18 -2.75
C SER A 15 -6.08 -9.03 -4.13
N ILE A 16 -5.64 -7.83 -4.51
CA ILE A 16 -4.98 -7.60 -5.80
C ILE A 16 -3.70 -8.43 -5.92
N ILE A 17 -2.88 -8.49 -4.86
CA ILE A 17 -1.66 -9.30 -4.85
C ILE A 17 -1.99 -10.79 -4.99
N ALA A 18 -2.95 -11.30 -4.22
CA ALA A 18 -3.32 -12.71 -4.26
C ALA A 18 -3.84 -13.14 -5.64
N PHE A 19 -4.67 -12.31 -6.25
CA PHE A 19 -5.29 -12.60 -7.53
C PHE A 19 -4.52 -12.07 -8.74
N SER A 20 -3.32 -11.50 -8.56
CA SER A 20 -2.55 -10.89 -9.66
C SER A 20 -2.30 -11.83 -10.84
N PRO A 21 -1.99 -13.14 -10.70
CA PRO A 21 -1.84 -14.01 -11.85
C PRO A 21 -3.16 -14.26 -12.60
N LEU A 22 -4.27 -14.34 -11.86
CA LEU A 22 -5.60 -14.51 -12.45
C LEU A 22 -6.05 -13.25 -13.16
N LEU A 23 -5.86 -12.08 -12.53
CA LEU A 23 -6.23 -10.79 -13.11
C LEU A 23 -5.53 -10.54 -14.44
N ILE A 24 -4.23 -10.81 -14.54
CA ILE A 24 -3.50 -10.66 -15.80
C ILE A 24 -4.02 -11.62 -16.87
N ARG A 25 -4.30 -12.87 -16.52
CA ARG A 25 -4.87 -13.83 -17.50
C ARG A 25 -6.24 -13.43 -18.04
N LEU A 26 -7.02 -12.69 -17.25
CA LEU A 26 -8.34 -12.22 -17.65
C LEU A 26 -8.30 -10.90 -18.43
N LEU A 27 -7.31 -10.05 -18.18
CA LEU A 27 -7.27 -8.67 -18.66
C LEU A 27 -6.25 -8.42 -19.76
N ALA A 28 -5.26 -9.30 -19.92
CA ALA A 28 -4.16 -9.12 -20.84
C ALA A 28 -4.05 -10.30 -21.82
N ASP A 29 -3.55 -10.02 -23.03
CA ASP A 29 -3.22 -11.01 -24.03
C ASP A 29 -1.94 -11.79 -23.66
N GLU A 30 -1.74 -12.98 -24.27
CA GLU A 30 -0.62 -13.89 -23.98
C GLU A 30 0.76 -13.23 -23.89
N PRO A 31 1.17 -12.30 -24.78
CA PRO A 31 2.47 -11.66 -24.70
C PRO A 31 2.72 -10.88 -23.40
N TYR A 32 1.64 -10.49 -22.68
CA TYR A 32 1.71 -9.69 -21.47
C TYR A 32 1.51 -10.50 -20.19
N TYR A 33 1.40 -11.83 -20.25
CA TYR A 33 1.15 -12.66 -19.07
C TYR A 33 2.22 -12.54 -17.99
N GLU A 34 3.46 -12.21 -18.34
CA GLU A 34 4.52 -12.01 -17.37
C GLU A 34 4.34 -10.75 -16.49
N ALA A 35 3.43 -9.85 -16.87
CA ALA A 35 3.21 -8.59 -16.15
C ALA A 35 2.71 -8.80 -14.70
N TRP A 36 2.16 -9.98 -14.37
CA TRP A 36 1.74 -10.30 -13.00
C TRP A 36 2.89 -10.14 -11.98
N GLN A 37 4.15 -10.31 -12.39
CA GLN A 37 5.32 -10.20 -11.52
C GLN A 37 5.54 -8.78 -10.99
N TYR A 38 5.03 -7.77 -11.67
CA TYR A 38 5.19 -6.36 -11.27
C TYR A 38 4.04 -5.87 -10.38
N ILE A 39 2.85 -6.51 -10.49
CA ILE A 39 1.66 -6.12 -9.76
C ILE A 39 1.86 -6.07 -8.24
N PRO A 40 2.49 -7.08 -7.58
CA PRO A 40 2.63 -7.06 -6.13
C PRO A 40 3.37 -5.82 -5.61
N LEU A 41 4.51 -5.47 -6.22
CA LEU A 41 5.29 -4.30 -5.82
C LEU A 41 4.56 -2.98 -6.12
N LEU A 42 3.90 -2.90 -7.27
CA LEU A 42 3.08 -1.73 -7.63
C LEU A 42 1.88 -1.57 -6.70
N THR A 43 1.25 -2.68 -6.29
CA THR A 43 0.15 -2.64 -5.33
C THR A 43 0.61 -2.16 -3.95
N LEU A 44 1.78 -2.59 -3.48
CA LEU A 44 2.41 -2.05 -2.28
C LEU A 44 2.67 -0.54 -2.40
N SER A 45 3.11 -0.08 -3.57
CA SER A 45 3.30 1.36 -3.85
C SER A 45 1.99 2.12 -3.74
N MET A 46 0.91 1.58 -4.31
CA MET A 46 -0.41 2.19 -4.26
C MET A 46 -0.96 2.24 -2.82
N ALA A 47 -0.75 1.20 -2.02
CA ALA A 47 -1.12 1.20 -0.61
C ALA A 47 -0.35 2.28 0.18
N ALA A 48 0.97 2.38 -0.02
CA ALA A 48 1.78 3.43 0.60
C ALA A 48 1.36 4.84 0.15
N ALA A 49 1.04 5.01 -1.14
CA ALA A 49 0.53 6.26 -1.68
C ALA A 49 -0.85 6.62 -1.09
N ALA A 50 -1.76 5.65 -0.95
CA ALA A 50 -3.07 5.85 -0.33
C ALA A 50 -2.93 6.33 1.12
N PHE A 51 -2.08 5.68 1.92
CA PHE A 51 -1.79 6.12 3.28
C PHE A 51 -1.15 7.51 3.32
N SER A 52 -0.21 7.79 2.42
CA SER A 52 0.43 9.08 2.27
C SER A 52 -0.58 10.20 1.93
N ASN A 53 -1.54 9.92 1.04
CA ASN A 53 -2.58 10.87 0.65
C ASN A 53 -3.55 11.15 1.81
N PHE A 54 -3.89 10.12 2.58
CA PHE A 54 -4.67 10.30 3.81
C PHE A 54 -3.94 11.23 4.80
N MET A 55 -2.64 11.03 5.01
CA MET A 55 -1.84 11.96 5.83
C MET A 55 -1.80 13.37 5.21
N GLY A 56 -1.76 13.45 3.88
CA GLY A 56 -1.79 14.72 3.15
C GLY A 56 -3.05 15.55 3.39
N SER A 57 -4.19 14.94 3.68
CA SER A 57 -5.43 15.66 4.01
C SER A 57 -5.30 16.53 5.28
N VAL A 58 -4.43 16.14 6.22
CA VAL A 58 -4.14 16.93 7.43
C VAL A 58 -3.51 18.28 7.07
N TYR A 59 -2.68 18.34 6.03
CA TYR A 59 -2.08 19.61 5.59
C TYR A 59 -3.12 20.55 4.99
N VAL A 60 -4.14 20.01 4.32
CA VAL A 60 -5.25 20.82 3.78
C VAL A 60 -6.04 21.43 4.92
N VAL A 61 -6.43 20.62 5.90
CA VAL A 61 -7.18 21.07 7.09
C VAL A 61 -6.40 22.12 7.90
N THR A 62 -5.08 21.93 8.03
CA THR A 62 -4.21 22.85 8.79
C THR A 62 -3.69 24.02 7.95
N LYS A 63 -4.16 24.17 6.69
CA LYS A 63 -3.73 25.23 5.72
C LYS A 63 -2.22 25.23 5.47
N LYS A 64 -1.55 24.07 5.58
CA LYS A 64 -0.10 23.90 5.35
C LYS A 64 0.20 23.24 4.00
N SER A 65 -0.43 23.68 2.93
CA SER A 65 -0.29 23.14 1.57
C SER A 65 1.16 23.14 1.06
N SER A 66 1.98 24.10 1.50
CA SER A 66 3.41 24.14 1.17
C SER A 66 4.15 22.88 1.63
N VAL A 67 3.84 22.33 2.81
CA VAL A 67 4.45 21.09 3.31
C VAL A 67 4.05 19.91 2.43
N SER A 68 2.79 19.87 1.99
CA SER A 68 2.31 18.84 1.05
C SER A 68 3.07 18.89 -0.27
N PHE A 69 3.28 20.09 -0.82
CA PHE A 69 4.05 20.30 -2.06
C PHE A 69 5.49 19.79 -1.92
N TRP A 70 6.22 20.25 -0.90
CA TRP A 70 7.62 19.86 -0.70
C TRP A 70 7.79 18.37 -0.45
N THR A 71 6.91 17.74 0.33
CA THR A 71 6.98 16.28 0.55
C THR A 71 6.72 15.49 -0.74
N SER A 72 5.81 15.96 -1.60
CA SER A 72 5.56 15.34 -2.91
C SER A 72 6.75 15.53 -3.86
N LEU A 73 7.34 16.72 -3.88
CA LEU A 73 8.51 17.01 -4.72
C LEU A 73 9.71 16.15 -4.33
N ILE A 74 9.99 16.03 -3.03
CA ILE A 74 11.05 15.13 -2.52
C ILE A 74 10.80 13.69 -2.95
N GLY A 75 9.54 13.22 -2.84
CA GLY A 75 9.16 11.89 -3.30
C GLY A 75 9.39 11.67 -4.79
N ALA A 76 9.07 12.66 -5.62
CA ALA A 76 9.32 12.61 -7.06
C ALA A 76 10.82 12.55 -7.37
N LEU A 77 11.64 13.36 -6.70
CA LEU A 77 13.10 13.37 -6.88
C LEU A 77 13.72 12.03 -6.46
N ILE A 78 13.28 11.45 -5.33
CA ILE A 78 13.69 10.11 -4.89
C ILE A 78 13.31 9.06 -5.94
N ASN A 79 12.07 9.13 -6.47
CA ASN A 79 11.60 8.19 -7.50
C ASN A 79 12.45 8.28 -8.76
N ILE A 80 12.73 9.48 -9.27
CA ILE A 80 13.58 9.70 -10.45
C ILE A 80 14.99 9.13 -10.21
N GLY A 81 15.61 9.48 -9.09
CA GLY A 81 16.96 9.01 -8.75
C GLY A 81 17.03 7.49 -8.64
N LEU A 82 16.06 6.87 -7.97
CA LEU A 82 15.98 5.43 -7.86
C LEU A 82 15.70 4.73 -9.21
N ASN A 83 14.87 5.30 -10.06
CA ASN A 83 14.63 4.77 -11.40
C ASN A 83 15.90 4.79 -12.25
N LEU A 84 16.64 5.90 -12.25
CA LEU A 84 17.90 6.01 -12.99
C LEU A 84 18.96 5.00 -12.48
N TRP A 85 18.89 4.62 -11.21
CA TRP A 85 19.83 3.68 -10.62
C TRP A 85 19.39 2.21 -10.73
N LEU A 86 18.10 1.90 -10.56
CA LEU A 86 17.57 0.54 -10.50
C LEU A 86 17.19 -0.01 -11.88
N ILE A 87 16.61 0.81 -12.78
CA ILE A 87 16.18 0.31 -14.10
C ILE A 87 17.33 -0.29 -14.90
N PRO A 88 18.53 0.33 -14.98
CA PRO A 88 19.64 -0.27 -15.71
C PRO A 88 20.16 -1.59 -15.11
N ARG A 89 19.86 -1.86 -13.82
CA ARG A 89 20.36 -3.06 -13.10
C ARG A 89 19.38 -4.22 -13.10
N ILE A 90 18.10 -3.94 -12.87
CA ILE A 90 17.07 -4.97 -12.67
C ILE A 90 15.82 -4.73 -13.54
N GLY A 91 15.93 -3.88 -14.56
CA GLY A 91 14.86 -3.67 -15.55
C GLY A 91 13.57 -3.12 -14.93
N ILE A 92 12.43 -3.62 -15.41
CA ILE A 92 11.08 -3.15 -15.01
C ILE A 92 10.82 -3.37 -13.51
N GLN A 93 11.38 -4.44 -12.90
CA GLN A 93 11.30 -4.64 -11.45
C GLN A 93 11.96 -3.47 -10.69
N GLY A 94 13.00 -2.87 -11.26
CA GLY A 94 13.64 -1.67 -10.71
C GLY A 94 12.70 -0.47 -10.66
N ALA A 95 11.89 -0.28 -11.69
CA ALA A 95 10.88 0.77 -11.71
C ALA A 95 9.80 0.56 -10.63
N ALA A 96 9.31 -0.68 -10.48
CA ALA A 96 8.34 -1.02 -9.44
C ALA A 96 8.92 -0.82 -8.03
N ALA A 97 10.17 -1.24 -7.81
CA ALA A 97 10.86 -1.06 -6.54
C ALA A 97 11.13 0.42 -6.22
N ALA A 98 11.55 1.22 -7.22
CA ALA A 98 11.75 2.66 -7.08
C ALA A 98 10.45 3.37 -6.69
N THR A 99 9.35 3.00 -7.32
CA THR A 99 8.02 3.56 -7.02
C THR A 99 7.60 3.19 -5.59
N PHE A 100 7.78 1.95 -5.18
CA PHE A 100 7.47 1.52 -3.81
C PHE A 100 8.32 2.28 -2.78
N ALA A 101 9.62 2.34 -2.97
CA ALA A 101 10.53 3.00 -2.04
C ALA A 101 10.22 4.51 -1.91
N SER A 102 9.94 5.20 -3.00
CA SER A 102 9.59 6.62 -2.99
C SER A 102 8.24 6.89 -2.31
N CYS A 103 7.20 6.09 -2.60
CA CYS A 103 5.90 6.21 -1.94
C CYS A 103 6.00 5.94 -0.44
N LEU A 104 6.79 4.93 -0.05
CA LEU A 104 7.03 4.61 1.36
C LEU A 104 7.78 5.75 2.07
N ALA A 105 8.81 6.33 1.43
CA ALA A 105 9.54 7.47 1.97
C ALA A 105 8.62 8.67 2.23
N VAL A 106 7.77 9.02 1.25
CA VAL A 106 6.78 10.11 1.42
C VAL A 106 5.80 9.79 2.53
N PHE A 107 5.30 8.56 2.62
CA PHE A 107 4.40 8.14 3.69
C PHE A 107 5.05 8.29 5.07
N LEU A 108 6.30 7.85 5.24
CA LEU A 108 7.03 7.97 6.51
C LEU A 108 7.25 9.44 6.90
N VAL A 109 7.70 10.27 5.96
CA VAL A 109 7.90 11.71 6.20
C VAL A 109 6.58 12.39 6.59
N ARG A 110 5.50 12.10 5.87
CA ARG A 110 4.17 12.66 6.18
C ARG A 110 3.64 12.17 7.53
N THR A 111 3.84 10.91 7.87
CA THR A 111 3.44 10.36 9.16
C THR A 111 4.12 11.07 10.33
N VAL A 112 5.42 11.33 10.23
CA VAL A 112 6.16 12.07 11.27
C VAL A 112 5.73 13.53 11.34
N SER A 113 5.59 14.19 10.19
CA SER A 113 5.21 15.60 10.10
C SER A 113 3.78 15.86 10.58
N THR A 114 2.82 15.02 10.20
CA THR A 114 1.41 15.21 10.58
C THR A 114 1.15 14.93 12.06
N ARG A 115 1.89 14.02 12.70
CA ARG A 115 1.81 13.80 14.16
C ARG A 115 2.16 15.04 14.98
N ARG A 116 3.00 15.93 14.44
CA ARG A 116 3.34 17.22 15.08
C ARG A 116 2.25 18.27 14.90
N LEU A 117 1.38 18.12 13.91
CA LEU A 117 0.32 19.07 13.58
C LEU A 117 -1.01 18.74 14.27
N LEU A 118 -1.35 17.48 14.27
CA LEU A 118 -2.55 16.93 14.91
C LEU A 118 -2.18 15.64 15.65
N PRO A 119 -2.30 15.60 16.99
CA PRO A 119 -2.09 14.38 17.75
C PRO A 119 -3.28 13.44 17.52
N PHE A 120 -3.19 12.56 16.52
CA PHE A 120 -4.16 11.49 16.35
C PHE A 120 -3.46 10.13 16.51
N SER A 121 -4.18 9.19 17.12
CA SER A 121 -3.68 7.84 17.33
C SER A 121 -3.72 7.07 16.00
N LEU A 122 -2.57 6.89 15.40
CA LEU A 122 -2.42 5.87 14.36
C LEU A 122 -2.37 4.51 15.04
N SER A 123 -3.18 3.57 14.58
CA SER A 123 -3.08 2.16 14.99
C SER A 123 -1.78 1.55 14.43
N SER A 124 -0.63 1.99 14.98
CA SER A 124 0.70 1.63 14.47
C SER A 124 0.88 0.12 14.39
N ARG A 125 0.36 -0.64 15.36
CA ARG A 125 0.40 -2.11 15.35
C ARG A 125 -0.33 -2.69 14.14
N LYS A 126 -1.53 -2.19 13.85
CA LYS A 126 -2.33 -2.64 12.72
C LYS A 126 -1.64 -2.37 11.38
N LEU A 127 -1.06 -1.18 11.22
CA LEU A 127 -0.30 -0.82 10.02
C LEU A 127 0.93 -1.71 9.84
N VAL A 128 1.73 -1.88 10.89
CA VAL A 128 2.94 -2.72 10.85
C VAL A 128 2.56 -4.16 10.49
N LEU A 129 1.58 -4.74 11.19
CA LEU A 129 1.10 -6.10 10.92
C LEU A 129 0.52 -6.25 9.50
N GLY A 130 -0.27 -5.28 9.05
CA GLY A 130 -0.86 -5.30 7.71
C GLY A 130 0.20 -5.16 6.60
N ILE A 131 1.12 -4.20 6.74
CA ILE A 131 2.21 -4.03 5.76
C ILE A 131 3.15 -5.23 5.76
N SER A 132 3.50 -5.79 6.92
CA SER A 132 4.33 -7.00 6.99
C SER A 132 3.64 -8.21 6.34
N ALA A 133 2.33 -8.37 6.52
CA ALA A 133 1.56 -9.41 5.84
C ALA A 133 1.60 -9.24 4.32
N LEU A 134 1.41 -8.02 3.80
CA LEU A 134 1.52 -7.72 2.36
C LEU A 134 2.93 -7.97 1.81
N LEU A 135 3.98 -7.64 2.57
CA LEU A 135 5.37 -7.90 2.17
C LEU A 135 5.65 -9.40 2.10
N VAL A 136 5.22 -10.16 3.10
CA VAL A 136 5.34 -11.63 3.12
C VAL A 136 4.57 -12.23 1.94
N GLN A 137 3.33 -11.79 1.71
CA GLN A 137 2.50 -12.21 0.60
C GLN A 137 3.18 -11.96 -0.75
N THR A 138 3.76 -10.75 -0.93
CA THR A 138 4.53 -10.38 -2.11
C THR A 138 5.76 -11.27 -2.30
N ALA A 139 6.51 -11.54 -1.24
CA ALA A 139 7.68 -12.40 -1.29
C ALA A 139 7.33 -13.83 -1.71
N PHE A 140 6.28 -14.42 -1.13
CA PHE A 140 5.84 -15.78 -1.48
C PHE A 140 5.43 -15.92 -2.95
N ILE A 141 4.72 -14.92 -3.50
CA ILE A 141 4.27 -14.97 -4.89
C ILE A 141 5.43 -14.75 -5.86
N LEU A 142 6.34 -13.81 -5.58
CA LEU A 142 7.48 -13.51 -6.44
C LEU A 142 8.53 -14.63 -6.45
N LEU A 143 8.77 -15.25 -5.29
CA LEU A 143 9.71 -16.37 -5.15
C LEU A 143 9.12 -17.70 -5.66
N ARG A 144 7.84 -17.74 -6.05
CA ARG A 144 7.13 -18.96 -6.45
C ARG A 144 7.32 -20.11 -5.46
N TRP A 145 7.34 -19.80 -4.16
CA TRP A 145 7.56 -20.79 -3.11
C TRP A 145 6.49 -21.88 -3.14
N PRO A 146 6.83 -23.17 -2.97
CA PRO A 146 5.84 -24.24 -2.90
C PRO A 146 4.85 -23.93 -1.78
N GLY A 147 3.52 -23.97 -2.10
CA GLY A 147 2.47 -23.55 -1.15
C GLY A 147 2.10 -22.07 -1.18
N TRP A 148 2.55 -21.30 -2.16
CA TRP A 148 2.21 -19.89 -2.29
C TRP A 148 0.69 -19.64 -2.24
N ILE A 149 -0.16 -20.54 -2.76
CA ILE A 149 -1.63 -20.41 -2.73
C ILE A 149 -2.13 -20.44 -1.27
N ALA A 150 -1.63 -21.37 -0.45
CA ALA A 150 -1.99 -21.43 0.96
C ALA A 150 -1.52 -20.18 1.72
N ALA A 151 -0.31 -19.67 1.41
CA ALA A 151 0.20 -18.43 1.99
C ALA A 151 -0.68 -17.22 1.61
N GLN A 152 -1.18 -17.14 0.37
CA GLN A 152 -2.12 -16.10 -0.06
C GLN A 152 -3.44 -16.18 0.71
N ALA A 153 -4.03 -17.37 0.84
CA ALA A 153 -5.28 -17.58 1.58
C ALA A 153 -5.13 -17.22 3.06
N LEU A 154 -4.05 -17.66 3.71
CA LEU A 154 -3.75 -17.34 5.11
C LEU A 154 -3.55 -15.82 5.31
N SER A 155 -2.81 -15.18 4.41
CA SER A 155 -2.58 -13.73 4.47
C SER A 155 -3.87 -12.94 4.31
N LEU A 156 -4.73 -13.30 3.35
CA LEU A 156 -6.04 -12.67 3.17
C LEU A 156 -6.94 -12.86 4.39
N THR A 157 -7.00 -14.08 4.94
CA THR A 157 -7.76 -14.36 6.15
C THR A 157 -7.25 -13.52 7.33
N PHE A 158 -5.93 -13.43 7.50
CA PHE A 158 -5.32 -12.61 8.54
C PHE A 158 -5.66 -11.13 8.37
N LEU A 159 -5.55 -10.58 7.16
CA LEU A 159 -5.90 -9.18 6.87
C LEU A 159 -7.39 -8.90 7.10
N PHE A 160 -8.26 -9.85 6.75
CA PHE A 160 -9.69 -9.76 7.01
C PHE A 160 -9.99 -9.71 8.51
N LEU A 161 -9.42 -10.64 9.29
CA LEU A 161 -9.58 -10.66 10.74
C LEU A 161 -9.03 -9.40 11.41
N LEU A 162 -7.89 -8.89 10.93
CA LEU A 162 -7.30 -7.64 11.40
C LEU A 162 -8.19 -6.42 11.11
N GLY A 163 -8.92 -6.45 9.99
CA GLY A 163 -9.83 -5.40 9.54
C GLY A 163 -11.23 -5.47 10.16
N LEU A 164 -11.67 -6.65 10.57
CA LEU A 164 -13.04 -6.92 11.00
C LEU A 164 -13.58 -5.94 12.07
N PRO A 165 -12.84 -5.63 13.17
CA PRO A 165 -13.34 -4.71 14.19
C PRO A 165 -13.63 -3.30 13.64
N ALA A 166 -12.82 -2.82 12.72
CA ALA A 166 -12.99 -1.50 12.13
C ALA A 166 -14.16 -1.46 11.13
N ILE A 167 -14.38 -2.54 10.40
CA ILE A 167 -15.50 -2.68 9.46
C ILE A 167 -16.81 -2.73 10.24
N LEU A 168 -16.88 -3.55 11.31
CA LEU A 168 -18.07 -3.69 12.13
C LEU A 168 -18.42 -2.37 12.84
N SER A 169 -17.44 -1.68 13.43
CA SER A 169 -17.69 -0.39 14.10
C SER A 169 -18.20 0.68 13.12
N THR A 170 -17.69 0.69 11.90
CA THR A 170 -18.14 1.63 10.87
C THR A 170 -19.56 1.32 10.40
N ALA A 171 -19.88 0.03 10.20
CA ALA A 171 -21.21 -0.41 9.83
C ALA A 171 -22.26 -0.04 10.89
N GLN A 172 -21.94 -0.20 12.18
CA GLN A 172 -22.82 0.21 13.29
C GLN A 172 -23.09 1.71 13.27
N VAL A 173 -22.07 2.54 13.09
CA VAL A 173 -22.23 4.00 13.01
C VAL A 173 -23.13 4.43 11.84
N VAL A 174 -23.04 3.76 10.70
CA VAL A 174 -23.88 4.06 9.53
C VAL A 174 -25.33 3.63 9.77
N LEU A 175 -25.54 2.46 10.37
CA LEU A 175 -26.89 1.93 10.66
C LEU A 175 -27.64 2.76 11.74
N HIS A 176 -26.92 3.30 12.72
CA HIS A 176 -27.53 4.13 13.79
C HIS A 176 -27.75 5.60 13.38
N ARG A 177 -27.30 6.02 12.20
CA ARG A 177 -27.57 7.37 11.66
C ARG A 177 -28.84 7.48 10.81
N LYS A 178 -29.59 6.37 10.65
CA LYS A 178 -30.95 6.39 10.11
C LYS A 178 -31.96 6.38 11.23
#